data_ba9549b3ad52ceadad59df54e29c862c
#
_entry.id   ba9549b3ad52ceadad59df54e29c862c
#
_cell.length_a   1.000
_cell.length_b   1.000
_cell.length_c   1.000
_cell.angle_alpha   90.00
_cell.angle_beta   90.00
_cell.angle_gamma   90.00
#
_symmetry.space_group_name_H-M   'P 1'
#
loop_
_entity.id
_entity.type
_entity.pdbx_description
1 polymer ?
#
loop_
_entity_poly.entity_id
_entity_poly.type
_entity_poly.pdbx_seq_one_letter_code
_entity_poly.pdbx_strand_id
1 'polypeptide(L)'
;MKIDSLNYNQLKVLLAVYKHGQGSLAAAELGISSCAVTRTLNALRDVFMDSLFVRKSNGLIPTQKTEELIPHAKLLVEQYQLLERQHSVFSPSQSGGHFVIRAYDEFVYAVHKVIDNYILPEAPNLRFDIRTLSHDCSNELIGGGVDFVVVYEGFDDTRLNYEIFSETGDIYILARKDHPILSESMSLEQLSHYPLLEIDNYNDLTCPLLVNLCRDNGLQMDVAGYTDSVATAMQILAESDNITLSCNQFTRKFVDMLPEVSYRRLSDNMIENIKEIRSEHRTVGNYILYGNINNSPAFNWVKSKLVYGLEREWRLAAAT
;
A
#
# COMPACT_ATOMS: atom_id res chain seq x y z
N MET A 1 40.02 -8.46 -12.11
CA MET A 1 38.90 -7.90 -12.90
C MET A 1 38.25 -6.82 -12.04
N LYS A 2 37.88 -5.69 -12.59
CA LYS A 2 37.28 -4.60 -11.80
C LYS A 2 35.74 -4.73 -11.84
N ILE A 3 35.05 -4.18 -10.88
CA ILE A 3 33.57 -4.12 -10.79
C ILE A 3 32.93 -3.52 -12.06
N ASP A 4 33.69 -2.75 -12.83
CA ASP A 4 33.32 -2.13 -14.12
C ASP A 4 32.89 -3.17 -15.19
N SER A 5 33.17 -4.45 -14.99
CA SER A 5 32.74 -5.52 -15.91
C SER A 5 31.40 -6.15 -15.52
N LEU A 6 30.79 -5.71 -14.39
CA LEU A 6 29.49 -6.18 -13.95
C LEU A 6 28.42 -5.66 -14.89
N ASN A 7 27.50 -6.54 -15.32
CA ASN A 7 26.40 -6.18 -16.21
C ASN A 7 25.06 -6.72 -15.73
N TYR A 8 23.99 -6.21 -16.32
CA TYR A 8 22.60 -6.54 -15.98
C TYR A 8 22.30 -8.05 -15.99
N ASN A 9 22.78 -8.78 -17.01
CA ASN A 9 22.52 -10.22 -17.12
C ASN A 9 23.22 -11.02 -16.02
N GLN A 10 24.40 -10.58 -15.59
CA GLN A 10 25.09 -11.21 -14.46
C GLN A 10 24.35 -11.02 -13.15
N LEU A 11 23.77 -9.85 -12.91
CA LEU A 11 22.94 -9.59 -11.73
C LEU A 11 21.67 -10.45 -11.74
N LYS A 12 21.00 -10.57 -12.89
CA LYS A 12 19.84 -11.46 -13.04
C LYS A 12 20.17 -12.92 -12.71
N VAL A 13 21.31 -13.41 -13.19
CA VAL A 13 21.76 -14.78 -12.87
C VAL A 13 22.03 -14.93 -11.38
N LEU A 14 22.71 -13.97 -10.74
CA LEU A 14 22.97 -13.98 -9.31
C LEU A 14 21.66 -14.10 -8.50
N LEU A 15 20.68 -13.26 -8.82
CA LEU A 15 19.37 -13.24 -8.14
C LEU A 15 18.56 -14.52 -8.38
N ALA A 16 18.55 -15.04 -9.60
CA ALA A 16 17.84 -16.28 -9.92
C ALA A 16 18.45 -17.50 -9.20
N VAL A 17 19.77 -17.59 -9.12
CA VAL A 17 20.45 -18.65 -8.38
C VAL A 17 20.23 -18.50 -6.88
N TYR A 18 20.23 -17.30 -6.35
CA TYR A 18 19.90 -17.03 -4.95
C TYR A 18 18.46 -17.46 -4.60
N LYS A 19 17.51 -17.15 -5.46
CA LYS A 19 16.09 -17.50 -5.30
C LYS A 19 15.83 -19.01 -5.29
N HIS A 20 16.47 -19.74 -6.21
CA HIS A 20 16.16 -21.15 -6.42
C HIS A 20 17.11 -22.11 -5.70
N GLY A 21 18.29 -21.67 -5.29
CA GLY A 21 19.33 -22.55 -4.75
C GLY A 21 19.85 -23.60 -5.75
N GLN A 22 19.46 -23.52 -7.03
CA GLN A 22 19.82 -24.48 -8.07
C GLN A 22 20.05 -23.78 -9.41
N GLY A 23 21.21 -24.06 -10.03
CA GLY A 23 21.57 -23.46 -11.32
C GLY A 23 20.66 -23.87 -12.49
N SER A 24 20.11 -25.10 -12.47
CA SER A 24 19.17 -25.57 -13.48
C SER A 24 17.83 -24.85 -13.45
N LEU A 25 17.29 -24.57 -12.26
CA LEU A 25 16.05 -23.82 -12.10
C LEU A 25 16.23 -22.35 -12.46
N ALA A 26 17.37 -21.75 -12.07
CA ALA A 26 17.73 -20.41 -12.48
C ALA A 26 17.88 -20.29 -14.02
N ALA A 27 18.46 -21.29 -14.66
CA ALA A 27 18.57 -21.36 -16.11
C ALA A 27 17.20 -21.41 -16.79
N ALA A 28 16.28 -22.23 -16.26
CA ALA A 28 14.91 -22.35 -16.77
C ALA A 28 14.12 -21.04 -16.62
N GLU A 29 14.22 -20.37 -15.45
CA GLU A 29 13.57 -19.06 -15.23
C GLU A 29 14.08 -18.01 -16.22
N LEU A 30 15.38 -17.98 -16.48
CA LEU A 30 16.01 -16.96 -17.33
C LEU A 30 16.00 -17.30 -18.83
N GLY A 31 15.52 -18.49 -19.23
CA GLY A 31 15.53 -18.94 -20.62
C GLY A 31 16.95 -19.14 -21.20
N ILE A 32 17.94 -19.50 -20.38
CA ILE A 32 19.35 -19.70 -20.78
C ILE A 32 19.82 -21.12 -20.44
N SER A 33 20.98 -21.54 -20.98
CA SER A 33 21.53 -22.84 -20.64
C SER A 33 22.19 -22.87 -19.27
N SER A 34 22.16 -24.03 -18.58
CA SER A 34 22.87 -24.23 -17.31
C SER A 34 24.38 -23.97 -17.42
N CYS A 35 24.97 -24.19 -18.60
CA CYS A 35 26.36 -23.83 -18.89
C CYS A 35 26.59 -22.30 -18.86
N ALA A 36 25.61 -21.53 -19.36
CA ALA A 36 25.66 -20.07 -19.31
C ALA A 36 25.57 -19.56 -17.86
N VAL A 37 24.70 -20.15 -17.05
CA VAL A 37 24.59 -19.82 -15.60
C VAL A 37 25.94 -20.11 -14.91
N THR A 38 26.54 -21.29 -15.14
CA THR A 38 27.83 -21.64 -14.53
C THR A 38 28.95 -20.69 -14.96
N ARG A 39 29.02 -20.32 -16.23
CA ARG A 39 30.00 -19.37 -16.76
C ARG A 39 29.83 -17.98 -16.09
N THR A 40 28.58 -17.53 -15.97
CA THR A 40 28.27 -16.25 -15.33
C THR A 40 28.64 -16.25 -13.85
N LEU A 41 28.33 -17.33 -13.11
CA LEU A 41 28.73 -17.44 -11.71
C LEU A 41 30.26 -17.43 -11.54
N ASN A 42 31.02 -18.09 -12.45
CA ASN A 42 32.46 -18.02 -12.39
C ASN A 42 32.99 -16.60 -12.62
N ALA A 43 32.44 -15.89 -13.60
CA ALA A 43 32.81 -14.49 -13.81
C ALA A 43 32.48 -13.60 -12.59
N LEU A 44 31.36 -13.82 -11.92
CA LEU A 44 31.00 -13.10 -10.70
C LEU A 44 31.94 -13.44 -9.53
N ARG A 45 32.38 -14.71 -9.39
CA ARG A 45 33.37 -15.12 -8.40
C ARG A 45 34.69 -14.39 -8.59
N ASP A 46 35.12 -14.23 -9.82
CA ASP A 46 36.34 -13.50 -10.15
C ASP A 46 36.20 -11.99 -9.85
N VAL A 47 35.00 -11.39 -10.04
CA VAL A 47 34.74 -9.99 -9.73
C VAL A 47 34.74 -9.74 -8.22
N PHE A 48 34.03 -10.57 -7.46
CA PHE A 48 33.83 -10.36 -6.03
C PHE A 48 34.89 -11.08 -5.15
N MET A 49 35.80 -11.85 -5.77
CA MET A 49 36.82 -12.65 -5.08
C MET A 49 36.22 -13.53 -3.96
N ASP A 50 35.05 -14.09 -4.25
CA ASP A 50 34.28 -14.94 -3.33
C ASP A 50 33.60 -16.08 -4.09
N SER A 51 33.42 -17.22 -3.44
CA SER A 51 32.73 -18.37 -4.05
C SER A 51 31.25 -18.13 -4.35
N LEU A 52 30.67 -17.11 -3.75
CA LEU A 52 29.28 -16.65 -3.79
C LEU A 52 28.27 -17.72 -3.33
N PHE A 53 28.39 -18.92 -3.81
CA PHE A 53 27.54 -20.05 -3.41
C PHE A 53 28.38 -21.28 -3.11
N VAL A 54 28.04 -21.92 -1.99
CA VAL A 54 28.66 -23.18 -1.57
C VAL A 54 27.70 -24.34 -1.89
N ARG A 55 28.21 -25.39 -2.49
CA ARG A 55 27.43 -26.60 -2.80
C ARG A 55 27.23 -27.44 -1.55
N LYS A 56 25.97 -27.74 -1.21
CA LYS A 56 25.59 -28.69 -0.16
C LYS A 56 24.62 -29.74 -0.71
N SER A 57 24.25 -30.72 0.10
CA SER A 57 23.32 -31.80 -0.28
C SER A 57 21.98 -31.25 -0.82
N ASN A 58 21.52 -30.09 -0.32
CA ASN A 58 20.25 -29.48 -0.68
C ASN A 58 20.38 -28.40 -1.77
N GLY A 59 21.51 -28.28 -2.44
CA GLY A 59 21.71 -27.28 -3.51
C GLY A 59 22.83 -26.29 -3.24
N LEU A 60 22.69 -25.10 -3.80
CA LEU A 60 23.61 -23.98 -3.67
C LEU A 60 23.14 -23.06 -2.52
N ILE A 61 24.00 -22.88 -1.53
CA ILE A 61 23.74 -21.98 -0.38
C ILE A 61 24.60 -20.74 -0.54
N PRO A 62 24.02 -19.52 -0.37
CA PRO A 62 24.77 -18.29 -0.49
C PRO A 62 25.84 -18.15 0.59
N THR A 63 26.94 -17.50 0.28
CA THR A 63 27.93 -17.05 1.26
C THR A 63 27.44 -15.78 1.96
N GLN A 64 28.07 -15.41 3.08
CA GLN A 64 27.79 -14.13 3.75
C GLN A 64 27.95 -12.95 2.77
N LYS A 65 29.00 -13.00 1.92
CA LYS A 65 29.25 -11.98 0.88
C LYS A 65 28.06 -11.88 -0.09
N THR A 66 27.47 -13.02 -0.48
CA THR A 66 26.29 -13.01 -1.36
C THR A 66 25.10 -12.37 -0.66
N GLU A 67 24.83 -12.68 0.60
CA GLU A 67 23.74 -12.07 1.36
C GLU A 67 23.87 -10.53 1.41
N GLU A 68 25.10 -10.03 1.60
CA GLU A 68 25.40 -8.58 1.57
C GLU A 68 25.17 -7.96 0.18
N LEU A 69 25.43 -8.71 -0.89
CA LEU A 69 25.29 -8.23 -2.28
C LEU A 69 23.85 -8.24 -2.80
N ILE A 70 23.00 -9.15 -2.33
CA ILE A 70 21.63 -9.33 -2.84
C ILE A 70 20.78 -8.07 -2.80
N PRO A 71 20.73 -7.28 -1.71
CA PRO A 71 19.95 -6.03 -1.69
C PRO A 71 20.39 -5.05 -2.79
N HIS A 72 21.68 -4.90 -2.96
CA HIS A 72 22.25 -4.00 -4.00
C HIS A 72 21.98 -4.52 -5.41
N ALA A 73 22.10 -5.85 -5.62
CA ALA A 73 21.81 -6.46 -6.91
C ALA A 73 20.34 -6.30 -7.30
N LYS A 74 19.41 -6.44 -6.35
CA LYS A 74 17.98 -6.20 -6.57
C LYS A 74 17.73 -4.76 -7.02
N LEU A 75 18.25 -3.78 -6.26
CA LEU A 75 18.09 -2.38 -6.58
C LEU A 75 18.61 -2.03 -7.99
N LEU A 76 19.79 -2.54 -8.37
CA LEU A 76 20.35 -2.29 -9.70
C LEU A 76 19.49 -2.91 -10.80
N VAL A 77 18.97 -4.13 -10.62
CA VAL A 77 18.07 -4.78 -11.61
C VAL A 77 16.78 -3.99 -11.76
N GLU A 78 16.21 -3.51 -10.67
CA GLU A 78 15.03 -2.65 -10.68
C GLU A 78 15.28 -1.36 -11.47
N GLN A 79 16.43 -0.70 -11.26
CA GLN A 79 16.81 0.51 -12.01
C GLN A 79 16.96 0.24 -13.52
N TYR A 80 17.57 -0.88 -13.91
CA TYR A 80 17.64 -1.27 -15.33
C TYR A 80 16.24 -1.50 -15.93
N GLN A 81 15.33 -2.14 -15.19
CA GLN A 81 13.96 -2.34 -15.64
C GLN A 81 13.20 -1.00 -15.81
N LEU A 82 13.46 -0.02 -14.95
CA LEU A 82 12.89 1.32 -15.09
C LEU A 82 13.38 2.01 -16.38
N LEU A 83 14.68 1.90 -16.71
CA LEU A 83 15.23 2.42 -17.96
C LEU A 83 14.59 1.75 -19.20
N GLU A 84 14.39 0.42 -19.17
CA GLU A 84 13.70 -0.29 -20.25
C GLU A 84 12.26 0.20 -20.42
N ARG A 85 11.54 0.43 -19.32
CA ARG A 85 10.15 0.96 -19.33
C ARG A 85 10.07 2.37 -19.93
N GLN A 86 11.08 3.22 -19.70
CA GLN A 86 11.10 4.59 -20.25
C GLN A 86 11.24 4.64 -21.77
N HIS A 87 11.85 3.63 -22.39
CA HIS A 87 12.07 3.56 -23.84
C HIS A 87 10.99 2.80 -24.62
N SER A 88 10.06 2.11 -23.91
CA SER A 88 9.00 1.36 -24.58
C SER A 88 7.85 2.28 -25.02
N VAL A 89 7.39 2.11 -26.25
CA VAL A 89 6.11 2.70 -26.68
C VAL A 89 4.99 1.92 -25.99
N PHE A 90 4.36 2.54 -25.01
CA PHE A 90 3.26 1.92 -24.29
C PHE A 90 2.00 1.94 -25.14
N SER A 91 1.48 0.74 -25.40
CA SER A 91 0.16 0.53 -25.99
C SER A 91 -0.67 -0.27 -24.97
N PRO A 92 -1.74 0.28 -24.39
CA PRO A 92 -2.48 -0.38 -23.32
C PRO A 92 -2.87 -1.83 -23.64
N SER A 93 -3.40 -2.06 -24.85
CA SER A 93 -3.87 -3.39 -25.27
C SER A 93 -2.77 -4.43 -25.54
N GLN A 94 -1.53 -4.00 -25.75
CA GLN A 94 -0.42 -4.87 -26.17
C GLN A 94 0.70 -4.96 -25.13
N SER A 95 0.96 -3.87 -24.42
CA SER A 95 2.06 -3.79 -23.48
C SER A 95 1.75 -4.56 -22.19
N GLY A 96 2.70 -5.38 -21.75
CA GLY A 96 2.70 -5.99 -20.42
C GLY A 96 3.39 -5.09 -19.41
N GLY A 97 3.20 -5.40 -18.13
CA GLY A 97 3.86 -4.74 -17.02
C GLY A 97 3.37 -5.29 -15.69
N HIS A 98 4.14 -5.05 -14.64
CA HIS A 98 3.79 -5.41 -13.29
C HIS A 98 3.85 -4.16 -12.42
N PHE A 99 2.80 -3.93 -11.64
CA PHE A 99 2.68 -2.80 -10.73
C PHE A 99 2.44 -3.29 -9.31
N VAL A 100 3.13 -2.68 -8.37
CA VAL A 100 3.03 -2.98 -6.94
C VAL A 100 2.32 -1.81 -6.26
N ILE A 101 1.18 -2.11 -5.64
CA ILE A 101 0.35 -1.11 -4.96
C ILE A 101 0.21 -1.50 -3.50
N ARG A 102 0.37 -0.53 -2.61
CA ARG A 102 0.03 -0.65 -1.21
C ARG A 102 -1.11 0.30 -0.89
N ALA A 103 -2.01 -0.10 -0.02
CA ALA A 103 -3.13 0.73 0.35
C ALA A 103 -3.53 0.46 1.81
N TYR A 104 -4.07 1.45 2.49
CA TYR A 104 -4.80 1.16 3.72
C TYR A 104 -5.95 0.18 3.45
N ASP A 105 -6.28 -0.65 4.42
CA ASP A 105 -7.26 -1.74 4.27
C ASP A 105 -8.59 -1.24 3.66
N GLU A 106 -9.03 -0.06 4.07
CA GLU A 106 -10.22 0.62 3.58
C GLU A 106 -10.22 0.91 2.07
N PHE A 107 -9.06 1.02 1.43
CA PHE A 107 -8.92 1.31 0.00
C PHE A 107 -8.62 0.08 -0.85
N VAL A 108 -8.15 -1.03 -0.26
CA VAL A 108 -7.73 -2.23 -1.01
C VAL A 108 -8.80 -2.71 -1.98
N TYR A 109 -10.04 -2.83 -1.50
CA TYR A 109 -11.17 -3.26 -2.35
C TYR A 109 -11.46 -2.25 -3.47
N ALA A 110 -11.42 -0.95 -3.18
CA ALA A 110 -11.65 0.09 -4.17
C ALA A 110 -10.56 0.08 -5.27
N VAL A 111 -9.29 -0.13 -4.88
CA VAL A 111 -8.18 -0.27 -5.83
C VAL A 111 -8.39 -1.48 -6.75
N HIS A 112 -8.75 -2.65 -6.21
CA HIS A 112 -9.09 -3.83 -7.02
C HIS A 112 -10.21 -3.52 -8.00
N LYS A 113 -11.29 -2.92 -7.52
CA LYS A 113 -12.44 -2.55 -8.34
C LYS A 113 -12.08 -1.59 -9.47
N VAL A 114 -11.19 -0.63 -9.20
CA VAL A 114 -10.67 0.30 -10.21
C VAL A 114 -9.85 -0.44 -11.26
N ILE A 115 -9.00 -1.36 -10.84
CA ILE A 115 -8.18 -2.15 -11.77
C ILE A 115 -9.07 -3.01 -12.68
N ASP A 116 -10.04 -3.70 -12.12
CA ASP A 116 -10.93 -4.58 -12.87
C ASP A 116 -11.84 -3.82 -13.85
N ASN A 117 -12.34 -2.65 -13.45
CA ASN A 117 -13.34 -1.92 -14.24
C ASN A 117 -12.73 -0.87 -15.20
N TYR A 118 -11.55 -0.31 -14.88
CA TYR A 118 -11.02 0.84 -15.63
C TYR A 118 -9.63 0.60 -16.23
N ILE A 119 -8.90 -0.44 -15.79
CA ILE A 119 -7.54 -0.71 -16.26
C ILE A 119 -7.49 -1.97 -17.12
N LEU A 120 -7.86 -3.12 -16.56
CA LEU A 120 -7.74 -4.41 -17.24
C LEU A 120 -8.56 -4.53 -18.53
N PRO A 121 -9.75 -3.89 -18.69
CA PRO A 121 -10.46 -3.92 -19.96
C PRO A 121 -9.70 -3.26 -21.13
N GLU A 122 -8.86 -2.26 -20.84
CA GLU A 122 -8.02 -1.58 -21.83
C GLU A 122 -6.59 -2.15 -21.90
N ALA A 123 -6.08 -2.70 -20.80
CA ALA A 123 -4.71 -3.20 -20.64
C ALA A 123 -4.66 -4.60 -20.03
N PRO A 124 -5.15 -5.65 -20.72
CA PRO A 124 -5.34 -6.99 -20.15
C PRO A 124 -4.04 -7.72 -19.79
N ASN A 125 -2.92 -7.25 -20.30
CA ASN A 125 -1.60 -7.85 -20.07
C ASN A 125 -0.87 -7.26 -18.84
N LEU A 126 -1.42 -6.23 -18.21
CA LEU A 126 -0.88 -5.70 -16.95
C LEU A 126 -1.19 -6.65 -15.80
N ARG A 127 -0.30 -6.65 -14.82
CA ARG A 127 -0.42 -7.45 -13.59
C ARG A 127 -0.22 -6.54 -12.40
N PHE A 128 -0.94 -6.82 -11.32
CA PHE A 128 -0.94 -5.98 -10.12
C PHE A 128 -0.73 -6.86 -8.88
N ASP A 129 0.21 -6.45 -8.00
CA ASP A 129 0.36 -6.95 -6.63
C ASP A 129 -0.19 -5.89 -5.69
N ILE A 130 -1.39 -6.12 -5.15
CA ILE A 130 -2.08 -5.18 -4.27
C ILE A 130 -2.13 -5.78 -2.87
N ARG A 131 -1.63 -5.06 -1.88
CA ARG A 131 -1.65 -5.51 -0.48
C ARG A 131 -1.93 -4.35 0.45
N THR A 132 -2.43 -4.69 1.63
CA THR A 132 -2.56 -3.74 2.73
C THR A 132 -1.20 -3.18 3.12
N LEU A 133 -1.17 -1.87 3.39
CA LEU A 133 0.01 -1.18 3.90
C LEU A 133 0.19 -1.57 5.36
N SER A 134 1.29 -2.21 5.69
CA SER A 134 1.60 -2.73 7.04
C SER A 134 2.79 -2.03 7.72
N HIS A 135 3.46 -1.13 7.00
CA HIS A 135 4.63 -0.39 7.49
C HIS A 135 4.92 0.81 6.59
N ASP A 136 5.75 1.75 7.06
CA ASP A 136 6.23 2.84 6.22
C ASP A 136 6.99 2.31 5.01
N CYS A 137 6.43 2.54 3.82
CA CYS A 137 7.02 2.12 2.55
C CYS A 137 7.60 3.28 1.74
N SER A 138 7.88 4.43 2.37
CA SER A 138 8.47 5.60 1.69
C SER A 138 9.77 5.26 0.96
N ASN A 139 10.65 4.47 1.57
CA ASN A 139 11.89 4.02 0.94
C ASN A 139 11.64 3.07 -0.24
N GLU A 140 10.61 2.23 -0.18
CA GLU A 140 10.22 1.33 -1.28
C GLU A 140 9.64 2.13 -2.45
N LEU A 141 8.82 3.17 -2.18
CA LEU A 141 8.34 4.11 -3.19
C LEU A 141 9.48 4.87 -3.87
N ILE A 142 10.41 5.38 -3.07
CA ILE A 142 11.58 6.11 -3.58
C ILE A 142 12.49 5.18 -4.38
N GLY A 143 12.65 3.94 -3.95
CA GLY A 143 13.46 2.91 -4.61
C GLY A 143 12.79 2.24 -5.82
N GLY A 144 11.48 2.42 -6.01
CA GLY A 144 10.70 1.79 -7.08
C GLY A 144 10.30 0.33 -6.80
N GLY A 145 10.41 -0.14 -5.57
CA GLY A 145 9.90 -1.44 -5.13
C GLY A 145 8.39 -1.45 -4.94
N VAL A 146 7.80 -0.28 -4.69
CA VAL A 146 6.37 0.01 -4.72
C VAL A 146 6.11 1.11 -5.72
N ASP A 147 5.11 0.97 -6.59
CA ASP A 147 4.76 1.97 -7.60
C ASP A 147 3.78 3.02 -7.02
N PHE A 148 2.76 2.60 -6.28
CA PHE A 148 1.73 3.49 -5.74
C PHE A 148 1.36 3.11 -4.31
N VAL A 149 1.05 4.13 -3.50
CA VAL A 149 0.48 3.97 -2.16
C VAL A 149 -0.81 4.78 -2.07
N VAL A 150 -1.90 4.16 -1.59
CA VAL A 150 -3.21 4.81 -1.44
C VAL A 150 -3.54 4.97 0.03
N VAL A 151 -3.59 6.22 0.48
CA VAL A 151 -3.72 6.62 1.89
C VAL A 151 -4.59 7.88 2.03
N TYR A 152 -4.91 8.28 3.24
CA TYR A 152 -5.64 9.53 3.53
C TYR A 152 -4.79 10.61 4.21
N GLU A 153 -3.49 10.50 4.09
CA GLU A 153 -2.54 11.51 4.56
C GLU A 153 -1.45 11.79 3.54
N GLY A 154 -0.98 13.01 3.54
CA GLY A 154 0.19 13.41 2.76
C GLY A 154 1.49 13.12 3.52
N PHE A 155 2.56 12.87 2.80
CA PHE A 155 3.90 12.70 3.36
C PHE A 155 4.74 13.97 3.16
N ASP A 156 5.57 14.29 4.16
CA ASP A 156 6.50 15.44 4.12
C ASP A 156 7.85 15.10 3.45
N ASP A 157 7.88 14.16 2.53
CA ASP A 157 9.10 13.80 1.80
C ASP A 157 9.06 14.41 0.40
N THR A 158 9.95 15.37 0.14
CA THR A 158 10.06 16.06 -1.16
C THR A 158 10.46 15.13 -2.32
N ARG A 159 10.87 13.90 -2.03
CA ARG A 159 11.18 12.87 -3.04
C ARG A 159 9.95 12.12 -3.51
N LEU A 160 8.82 12.31 -2.83
CA LEU A 160 7.53 11.72 -3.17
C LEU A 160 6.63 12.75 -3.84
N ASN A 161 5.79 12.28 -4.73
CA ASN A 161 4.69 13.03 -5.31
C ASN A 161 3.36 12.44 -4.86
N TYR A 162 2.31 13.20 -5.04
CA TYR A 162 0.96 12.73 -4.76
C TYR A 162 -0.05 13.32 -5.74
N GLU A 163 -1.15 12.58 -5.90
CA GLU A 163 -2.39 13.06 -6.51
C GLU A 163 -3.51 12.92 -5.47
N ILE A 164 -4.35 13.94 -5.35
CA ILE A 164 -5.55 13.90 -4.51
C ILE A 164 -6.70 13.41 -5.37
N PHE A 165 -7.37 12.32 -4.98
CA PHE A 165 -8.54 11.82 -5.70
C PHE A 165 -9.86 12.15 -5.02
N SER A 166 -9.85 12.58 -3.77
CA SER A 166 -11.02 13.12 -3.08
C SER A 166 -10.61 13.90 -1.83
N GLU A 167 -11.47 14.82 -1.41
CA GLU A 167 -11.36 15.46 -0.09
C GLU A 167 -12.03 14.58 0.97
N THR A 168 -11.69 14.82 2.25
CA THR A 168 -12.39 14.19 3.37
C THR A 168 -13.84 14.67 3.40
N GLY A 169 -14.75 13.71 3.25
CA GLY A 169 -16.18 13.95 3.25
C GLY A 169 -16.80 14.05 4.64
N ASP A 170 -17.97 13.43 4.77
CA ASP A 170 -18.66 13.25 6.04
C ASP A 170 -17.88 12.28 6.96
N ILE A 171 -18.10 12.45 8.26
CA ILE A 171 -17.50 11.61 9.29
C ILE A 171 -18.62 10.89 10.03
N TYR A 172 -18.44 9.61 10.26
CA TYR A 172 -19.45 8.73 10.84
C TYR A 172 -18.92 8.04 12.08
N ILE A 173 -19.81 7.81 13.05
CA ILE A 173 -19.61 6.81 14.09
C ILE A 173 -20.24 5.51 13.62
N LEU A 174 -19.50 4.44 13.74
CA LEU A 174 -19.93 3.08 13.48
C LEU A 174 -20.06 2.32 14.81
N ALA A 175 -21.08 1.51 14.92
CA ALA A 175 -21.37 0.69 16.10
C ALA A 175 -22.26 -0.48 15.71
N ARG A 176 -22.53 -1.42 16.63
CA ARG A 176 -23.56 -2.44 16.41
C ARG A 176 -24.92 -1.78 16.10
N LYS A 177 -25.75 -2.45 15.33
CA LYS A 177 -27.02 -1.92 14.80
C LYS A 177 -27.93 -1.28 15.84
N ASP A 178 -28.06 -1.93 16.99
CA ASP A 178 -28.96 -1.48 18.07
C ASP A 178 -28.22 -0.70 19.17
N HIS A 179 -27.06 -0.12 18.83
CA HIS A 179 -26.29 0.65 19.78
C HIS A 179 -27.00 1.95 20.16
N PRO A 180 -27.11 2.30 21.47
CA PRO A 180 -27.82 3.50 21.92
C PRO A 180 -27.36 4.78 21.25
N ILE A 181 -26.05 4.94 21.01
CA ILE A 181 -25.45 6.14 20.40
C ILE A 181 -26.03 6.45 19.00
N LEU A 182 -26.53 5.44 18.29
CA LEU A 182 -27.09 5.64 16.96
C LEU A 182 -28.50 6.25 16.99
N SER A 183 -29.22 6.16 18.12
CA SER A 183 -30.60 6.67 18.29
C SER A 183 -30.69 7.97 19.08
N GLU A 184 -29.71 8.25 19.95
CA GLU A 184 -29.68 9.42 20.83
C GLU A 184 -29.14 10.68 20.13
N SER A 185 -29.29 11.83 20.80
CA SER A 185 -28.60 13.05 20.39
C SER A 185 -27.09 12.83 20.54
N MET A 186 -26.35 12.86 19.45
CA MET A 186 -24.91 12.55 19.48
C MET A 186 -24.13 13.78 19.93
N SER A 187 -23.82 13.87 21.24
CA SER A 187 -22.87 14.83 21.80
C SER A 187 -21.51 14.20 22.04
N LEU A 188 -20.47 15.01 22.16
CA LEU A 188 -19.13 14.54 22.47
C LEU A 188 -19.08 13.83 23.83
N GLU A 189 -19.85 14.37 24.81
CA GLU A 189 -19.99 13.76 26.14
C GLU A 189 -20.60 12.35 26.05
N GLN A 190 -21.65 12.16 25.23
CA GLN A 190 -22.25 10.83 25.03
C GLN A 190 -21.29 9.86 24.34
N LEU A 191 -20.55 10.31 23.34
CA LEU A 191 -19.53 9.48 22.67
C LEU A 191 -18.44 9.04 23.64
N SER A 192 -18.02 9.92 24.56
CA SER A 192 -16.96 9.61 25.53
C SER A 192 -17.30 8.51 26.55
N HIS A 193 -18.58 8.15 26.69
CA HIS A 193 -19.01 7.05 27.56
C HIS A 193 -18.82 5.65 26.95
N TYR A 194 -18.51 5.57 25.67
CA TYR A 194 -18.32 4.29 24.99
C TYR A 194 -16.85 4.05 24.63
N PRO A 195 -16.35 2.83 24.77
CA PRO A 195 -14.97 2.53 24.42
C PRO A 195 -14.74 2.67 22.92
N LEU A 196 -13.65 3.33 22.54
CA LEU A 196 -13.24 3.50 21.16
C LEU A 196 -12.43 2.31 20.68
N LEU A 197 -12.85 1.66 19.61
CA LEU A 197 -12.02 0.76 18.83
C LEU A 197 -11.40 1.57 17.68
N GLU A 198 -10.09 1.68 17.68
CA GLU A 198 -9.38 2.45 16.65
C GLU A 198 -8.96 1.54 15.49
N ILE A 199 -9.28 1.97 14.26
CA ILE A 199 -8.74 1.36 13.05
C ILE A 199 -7.44 2.09 12.75
N ASP A 200 -6.33 1.52 13.20
CA ASP A 200 -5.00 2.09 13.08
C ASP A 200 -4.35 1.62 11.77
N ASN A 201 -4.25 2.52 10.82
CA ASN A 201 -3.58 2.29 9.54
C ASN A 201 -2.12 2.75 9.58
N TYR A 202 -1.39 2.37 10.60
CA TYR A 202 0.04 2.62 10.71
C TYR A 202 0.45 4.10 10.76
N ASN A 203 -0.34 4.94 11.44
CA ASN A 203 -0.01 6.35 11.57
C ASN A 203 0.57 6.68 12.93
N ASP A 204 1.63 7.47 12.92
CA ASP A 204 2.30 8.08 14.08
C ASP A 204 1.43 9.10 14.84
N LEU A 205 0.13 9.13 14.59
CA LEU A 205 -0.81 9.88 15.41
C LEU A 205 -0.85 9.20 16.79
N THR A 206 -0.04 9.71 17.68
CA THR A 206 0.13 9.21 19.05
C THR A 206 -1.15 9.17 19.86
N CYS A 207 -2.28 9.64 19.32
CA CYS A 207 -3.58 9.58 19.96
C CYS A 207 -4.72 9.66 18.92
N PRO A 208 -5.75 8.79 19.03
CA PRO A 208 -6.92 8.82 18.15
C PRO A 208 -7.60 10.20 18.13
N LEU A 209 -8.08 10.60 16.95
CA LEU A 209 -8.70 11.92 16.75
C LEU A 209 -9.85 12.21 17.71
N LEU A 210 -10.71 11.22 17.95
CA LEU A 210 -11.85 11.37 18.84
C LEU A 210 -11.42 11.49 20.31
N VAL A 211 -10.36 10.78 20.71
CA VAL A 211 -9.76 10.90 22.06
C VAL A 211 -9.16 12.28 22.26
N ASN A 212 -8.47 12.83 21.26
CA ASN A 212 -7.91 14.17 21.31
C ASN A 212 -9.05 15.21 21.46
N LEU A 213 -10.08 15.10 20.63
CA LEU A 213 -11.24 16.00 20.70
C LEU A 213 -11.92 15.93 22.07
N CYS A 214 -12.09 14.76 22.65
CA CYS A 214 -12.61 14.59 24.01
C CYS A 214 -11.72 15.29 25.04
N ARG A 215 -10.41 15.06 24.99
CA ARG A 215 -9.43 15.65 25.93
C ARG A 215 -9.45 17.16 25.88
N ASP A 216 -9.49 17.77 24.69
CA ASP A 216 -9.50 19.22 24.49
C ASP A 216 -10.78 19.86 25.05
N ASN A 217 -11.85 19.08 25.19
CA ASN A 217 -13.10 19.47 25.81
C ASN A 217 -13.24 19.01 27.28
N GLY A 218 -12.16 18.57 27.93
CA GLY A 218 -12.16 18.14 29.34
C GLY A 218 -12.84 16.81 29.61
N LEU A 219 -13.07 16.00 28.57
CA LEU A 219 -13.68 14.66 28.66
C LEU A 219 -12.61 13.58 28.56
N GLN A 220 -12.87 12.41 29.18
CA GLN A 220 -12.07 11.22 29.04
C GLN A 220 -12.79 10.22 28.16
N MET A 221 -12.06 9.56 27.28
CA MET A 221 -12.55 8.50 26.41
C MET A 221 -11.59 7.32 26.48
N ASP A 222 -12.11 6.14 26.74
CA ASP A 222 -11.33 4.91 26.81
C ASP A 222 -11.11 4.33 25.42
N VAL A 223 -9.89 3.86 25.13
CA VAL A 223 -9.57 3.11 23.93
C VAL A 223 -9.63 1.62 24.24
N ALA A 224 -10.60 0.92 23.63
CA ALA A 224 -10.79 -0.52 23.80
C ALA A 224 -9.67 -1.35 23.14
N GLY A 225 -9.10 -0.83 22.07
CA GLY A 225 -8.03 -1.51 21.32
C GLY A 225 -7.81 -0.91 19.94
N TYR A 226 -6.87 -1.54 19.23
CA TYR A 226 -6.48 -1.15 17.89
C TYR A 226 -6.59 -2.33 16.93
N THR A 227 -6.92 -2.08 15.68
CA THR A 227 -6.88 -3.07 14.60
C THR A 227 -6.52 -2.37 13.29
N ASP A 228 -5.80 -3.07 12.41
CA ASP A 228 -5.47 -2.63 11.05
C ASP A 228 -6.45 -3.16 9.99
N SER A 229 -7.47 -3.90 10.43
CA SER A 229 -8.46 -4.54 9.55
C SER A 229 -9.87 -4.02 9.79
N VAL A 230 -10.45 -3.43 8.75
CA VAL A 230 -11.86 -2.99 8.76
C VAL A 230 -12.81 -4.17 9.03
N ALA A 231 -12.56 -5.33 8.43
CA ALA A 231 -13.40 -6.51 8.65
C ALA A 231 -13.37 -6.97 10.11
N THR A 232 -12.18 -6.99 10.73
CA THR A 232 -12.04 -7.31 12.15
C THR A 232 -12.73 -6.27 13.04
N ALA A 233 -12.59 -4.98 12.72
CA ALA A 233 -13.30 -3.93 13.44
C ALA A 233 -14.82 -4.15 13.40
N MET A 234 -15.39 -4.46 12.24
CA MET A 234 -16.82 -4.70 12.11
C MET A 234 -17.30 -5.91 12.93
N GLN A 235 -16.51 -6.97 13.00
CA GLN A 235 -16.83 -8.14 13.83
C GLN A 235 -16.83 -7.78 15.33
N ILE A 236 -15.84 -7.02 15.79
CA ILE A 236 -15.76 -6.57 17.19
C ILE A 236 -16.93 -5.64 17.52
N LEU A 237 -17.26 -4.70 16.63
CA LEU A 237 -18.40 -3.79 16.82
C LEU A 237 -19.72 -4.56 16.93
N ALA A 238 -19.93 -5.56 16.08
CA ALA A 238 -21.15 -6.35 16.07
C ALA A 238 -21.46 -7.03 17.42
N GLU A 239 -20.44 -7.36 18.20
CA GLU A 239 -20.51 -8.15 19.44
C GLU A 239 -20.22 -7.33 20.70
N SER A 240 -20.07 -6.00 20.61
CA SER A 240 -19.68 -5.15 21.75
C SER A 240 -20.38 -3.79 21.75
N ASP A 241 -20.18 -3.03 22.82
CA ASP A 241 -20.58 -1.63 22.92
C ASP A 241 -19.43 -0.66 22.49
N ASN A 242 -18.46 -1.16 21.76
CA ASN A 242 -17.43 -0.30 21.19
C ASN A 242 -18.00 0.54 20.05
N ILE A 243 -17.41 1.71 19.87
CA ILE A 243 -17.66 2.58 18.72
C ILE A 243 -16.37 2.79 17.93
N THR A 244 -16.46 3.12 16.66
CA THR A 244 -15.31 3.57 15.86
C THR A 244 -15.66 4.77 15.00
N LEU A 245 -14.65 5.56 14.68
CA LEU A 245 -14.77 6.73 13.80
C LEU A 245 -14.36 6.32 12.37
N SER A 246 -15.15 6.69 11.37
CA SER A 246 -14.75 6.53 9.97
C SER A 246 -15.07 7.80 9.17
N CYS A 247 -14.11 8.22 8.36
CA CYS A 247 -14.27 9.27 7.35
C CYS A 247 -14.19 8.71 5.92
N ASN A 248 -14.17 7.39 5.79
CA ASN A 248 -13.99 6.70 4.52
C ASN A 248 -15.33 6.22 3.96
N GLN A 249 -15.70 6.71 2.76
CA GLN A 249 -16.95 6.33 2.11
C GLN A 249 -16.99 4.85 1.68
N PHE A 250 -15.84 4.23 1.41
CA PHE A 250 -15.79 2.81 1.10
C PHE A 250 -16.08 1.95 2.32
N THR A 251 -15.58 2.34 3.51
CA THR A 251 -15.93 1.69 4.78
C THR A 251 -17.43 1.82 5.05
N ARG A 252 -18.01 2.99 4.89
CA ARG A 252 -19.46 3.19 5.01
C ARG A 252 -20.23 2.24 4.11
N LYS A 253 -19.88 2.20 2.82
CA LYS A 253 -20.52 1.29 1.85
C LYS A 253 -20.34 -0.19 2.19
N PHE A 254 -19.23 -0.57 2.81
CA PHE A 254 -19.03 -1.92 3.31
C PHE A 254 -19.99 -2.22 4.47
N VAL A 255 -20.18 -1.28 5.39
CA VAL A 255 -21.14 -1.41 6.50
C VAL A 255 -22.59 -1.58 6.01
N ASP A 256 -22.98 -0.91 4.91
CA ASP A 256 -24.31 -1.09 4.30
C ASP A 256 -24.64 -2.56 3.90
N MET A 257 -23.60 -3.40 3.74
CA MET A 257 -23.76 -4.83 3.44
C MET A 257 -23.81 -5.71 4.69
N LEU A 258 -23.61 -5.15 5.89
CA LEU A 258 -23.54 -5.88 7.15
C LEU A 258 -24.81 -5.64 7.97
N PRO A 259 -25.59 -6.70 8.28
CA PRO A 259 -26.83 -6.53 9.02
C PRO A 259 -26.63 -6.19 10.51
N GLU A 260 -25.46 -6.49 11.09
CA GLU A 260 -25.16 -6.37 12.51
C GLU A 260 -24.54 -5.02 12.91
N VAL A 261 -24.00 -4.27 11.96
CA VAL A 261 -23.35 -2.98 12.18
C VAL A 261 -24.13 -1.87 11.48
N SER A 262 -24.09 -0.69 12.05
CA SER A 262 -24.71 0.50 11.47
C SER A 262 -23.86 1.73 11.76
N TYR A 263 -24.20 2.83 11.15
CA TYR A 263 -23.47 4.08 11.31
C TYR A 263 -24.40 5.28 11.45
N ARG A 264 -23.85 6.36 12.00
CA ARG A 264 -24.52 7.65 12.04
C ARG A 264 -23.52 8.76 11.76
N ARG A 265 -23.91 9.71 10.92
CA ARG A 265 -23.12 10.91 10.63
C ARG A 265 -22.98 11.79 11.87
N LEU A 266 -21.79 12.30 12.13
CA LEU A 266 -21.55 13.32 13.15
C LEU A 266 -22.23 14.65 12.79
N SER A 267 -22.49 15.49 13.80
CA SER A 267 -22.97 16.85 13.58
C SER A 267 -21.95 17.69 12.83
N ASP A 268 -22.40 18.71 12.10
CA ASP A 268 -21.53 19.57 11.32
C ASP A 268 -20.45 20.23 12.19
N ASN A 269 -20.81 20.69 13.37
CA ASN A 269 -19.85 21.28 14.32
C ASN A 269 -18.74 20.28 14.75
N MET A 270 -19.08 19.01 14.99
CA MET A 270 -18.08 17.99 15.32
C MET A 270 -17.21 17.67 14.11
N ILE A 271 -17.78 17.60 12.91
CA ILE A 271 -17.05 17.38 11.68
C ILE A 271 -16.05 18.53 11.43
N GLU A 272 -16.46 19.77 11.65
CA GLU A 272 -15.58 20.94 11.50
C GLU A 272 -14.41 20.87 12.49
N ASN A 273 -14.67 20.61 13.77
CA ASN A 273 -13.62 20.48 14.79
C ASN A 273 -12.63 19.35 14.44
N ILE A 274 -13.11 18.19 13.97
CA ILE A 274 -12.24 17.08 13.56
C ILE A 274 -11.44 17.47 12.31
N LYS A 275 -12.04 18.16 11.34
CA LYS A 275 -11.33 18.65 10.14
C LYS A 275 -10.24 19.65 10.49
N GLU A 276 -10.45 20.51 11.47
CA GLU A 276 -9.45 21.46 11.96
C GLU A 276 -8.25 20.73 12.55
N ILE A 277 -8.46 19.77 13.46
CA ILE A 277 -7.39 18.92 13.99
C ILE A 277 -6.65 18.16 12.87
N ARG A 278 -7.38 17.60 11.91
CA ARG A 278 -6.79 16.90 10.76
C ARG A 278 -5.98 17.83 9.84
N SER A 279 -6.41 19.07 9.66
CA SER A 279 -5.70 20.04 8.84
C SER A 279 -4.32 20.38 9.42
N GLU A 280 -4.21 20.46 10.74
CA GLU A 280 -2.93 20.63 11.43
C GLU A 280 -1.96 19.45 11.18
N HIS A 281 -2.50 18.25 10.93
CA HIS A 281 -1.76 17.04 10.61
C HIS A 281 -1.72 16.71 9.10
N ARG A 282 -2.16 17.64 8.22
CA ARG A 282 -2.19 17.48 6.74
C ARG A 282 -2.98 16.28 6.22
N THR A 283 -4.02 15.85 6.93
CA THR A 283 -4.88 14.72 6.55
C THR A 283 -6.22 15.19 5.98
N VAL A 284 -6.20 16.12 5.02
CA VAL A 284 -7.41 16.74 4.47
C VAL A 284 -8.01 16.02 3.25
N GLY A 285 -7.36 14.98 2.73
CA GLY A 285 -7.82 14.30 1.52
C GLY A 285 -7.44 12.83 1.48
N ASN A 286 -7.75 12.20 0.36
CA ASN A 286 -7.33 10.84 0.02
C ASN A 286 -6.33 10.92 -1.13
N TYR A 287 -5.19 10.28 -0.97
CA TYR A 287 -4.00 10.48 -1.79
C TYR A 287 -3.56 9.20 -2.47
N ILE A 288 -3.01 9.34 -3.67
CA ILE A 288 -2.15 8.36 -4.31
C ILE A 288 -0.73 8.91 -4.28
N LEU A 289 0.15 8.25 -3.54
CA LEU A 289 1.57 8.60 -3.43
C LEU A 289 2.40 7.80 -4.42
N TYR A 290 3.46 8.38 -4.94
CA TYR A 290 4.40 7.73 -5.85
C TYR A 290 5.77 8.40 -5.82
N GLY A 291 6.82 7.62 -6.14
CA GLY A 291 8.18 8.13 -6.23
C GLY A 291 8.47 8.87 -7.54
N ASN A 292 9.53 9.66 -7.54
CA ASN A 292 9.98 10.41 -8.72
C ASN A 292 10.69 9.56 -9.79
N ILE A 293 11.01 8.29 -9.48
CA ILE A 293 11.88 7.45 -10.32
C ILE A 293 11.15 6.92 -11.56
N ASN A 294 9.88 6.56 -11.44
CA ASN A 294 9.13 5.95 -12.54
C ASN A 294 8.29 6.99 -13.28
N ASN A 295 8.73 7.36 -14.48
CA ASN A 295 8.03 8.28 -15.39
C ASN A 295 7.68 7.63 -16.72
N SER A 296 7.62 6.28 -16.76
CA SER A 296 7.28 5.56 -17.99
C SER A 296 5.88 5.89 -18.49
N PRO A 297 5.62 5.82 -19.81
CA PRO A 297 4.28 6.02 -20.35
C PRO A 297 3.25 5.07 -19.73
N ALA A 298 3.61 3.82 -19.43
CA ALA A 298 2.76 2.86 -18.74
C ALA A 298 2.42 3.32 -17.33
N PHE A 299 3.40 3.79 -16.57
CA PHE A 299 3.21 4.29 -15.21
C PHE A 299 2.24 5.48 -15.19
N ASN A 300 2.49 6.47 -16.05
CA ASN A 300 1.64 7.66 -16.13
C ASN A 300 0.20 7.33 -16.57
N TRP A 301 0.06 6.36 -17.46
CA TRP A 301 -1.26 5.88 -17.87
C TRP A 301 -1.98 5.18 -16.72
N VAL A 302 -1.33 4.24 -16.03
CA VAL A 302 -1.90 3.55 -14.86
C VAL A 302 -2.24 4.54 -13.75
N LYS A 303 -1.34 5.50 -13.46
CA LYS A 303 -1.58 6.56 -12.49
C LYS A 303 -2.86 7.34 -12.81
N SER A 304 -2.99 7.80 -14.06
CA SER A 304 -4.19 8.56 -14.48
C SER A 304 -5.48 7.76 -14.36
N LYS A 305 -5.43 6.45 -14.64
CA LYS A 305 -6.57 5.55 -14.48
C LYS A 305 -6.92 5.28 -13.02
N LEU A 306 -5.91 5.15 -12.14
CA LEU A 306 -6.12 5.01 -10.70
C LEU A 306 -6.78 6.26 -10.11
N VAL A 307 -6.26 7.45 -10.42
CA VAL A 307 -6.85 8.72 -9.97
C VAL A 307 -8.30 8.81 -10.42
N TYR A 308 -8.55 8.70 -11.73
CA TYR A 308 -9.90 8.77 -12.29
C TYR A 308 -10.86 7.74 -11.70
N GLY A 309 -10.39 6.49 -11.59
CA GLY A 309 -11.23 5.40 -11.10
C GLY A 309 -11.57 5.54 -9.63
N LEU A 310 -10.58 5.88 -8.78
CA LEU A 310 -10.81 6.09 -7.34
C LEU A 310 -11.71 7.30 -7.09
N GLU A 311 -11.51 8.41 -7.80
CA GLU A 311 -12.40 9.58 -7.70
C GLU A 311 -13.85 9.21 -8.04
N ARG A 312 -14.06 8.45 -9.12
CA ARG A 312 -15.39 8.03 -9.55
C ARG A 312 -16.03 7.07 -8.56
N GLU A 313 -15.30 6.05 -8.09
CA GLU A 313 -15.80 5.09 -7.10
C GLU A 313 -16.11 5.77 -5.76
N TRP A 314 -15.30 6.75 -5.36
CA TRP A 314 -15.57 7.56 -4.16
C TRP A 314 -16.89 8.33 -4.27
N ARG A 315 -17.10 9.02 -5.40
CA ARG A 315 -18.36 9.76 -5.65
C ARG A 315 -19.57 8.83 -5.66
N LEU A 316 -19.45 7.64 -6.25
CA LEU A 316 -20.51 6.63 -6.24
C LEU A 316 -20.79 6.11 -4.82
N ALA A 317 -19.77 5.95 -4.01
CA ALA A 317 -19.94 5.56 -2.62
C ALA A 317 -20.58 6.68 -1.78
N ALA A 318 -20.30 7.94 -2.07
CA ALA A 318 -20.88 9.07 -1.37
C ALA A 318 -22.34 9.35 -1.76
N ALA A 319 -22.78 8.93 -2.96
CA ALA A 319 -24.13 9.20 -3.48
C ALA A 319 -25.19 8.17 -3.01
N THR A 320 -24.78 7.09 -2.38
CA THR A 320 -25.67 6.07 -1.77
C THR A 320 -25.78 6.28 -0.29
#